data_8843eb58b5176f8f343a14954eb6a0bb
#
_entry.id   8843eb58b5176f8f343a14954eb6a0bb
#
_cell.length_a   1.000
_cell.length_b   1.000
_cell.length_c   1.000
_cell.angle_alpha   90.00
_cell.angle_beta   90.00
_cell.angle_gamma   90.00
#
_symmetry.space_group_name_H-M   'P 1'
#
loop_
_entity.id
_entity.type
_entity.pdbx_description
1 polymer ?
#
loop_
_entity_poly.entity_id
_entity_poly.type
_entity_poly.pdbx_seq_one_letter_code
_entity_poly.pdbx_strand_id
1 'polypeptide(L)'
;ATMTELCRTTPFPIALDEELIGVFSLADKEQLLKDIQPQYIILKPSFVGGFRGTQEWITLADKYKIGWWITSALESNIGLNAIAQWTYLQNSKMPQGLGTGALYTNNFDCPLEVEKGQLWYRKNSDWHFDKAIFS
;
A
#
# COMPACT_ATOMS: atom_id res chain seq x y z
N ALA A 1 17.08 15.04 15.11
CA ALA A 1 17.64 14.27 13.99
C ALA A 1 16.71 14.40 12.79
N THR A 2 17.27 14.53 11.58
CA THR A 2 16.49 14.48 10.34
C THR A 2 16.20 13.04 9.97
N MET A 3 15.19 12.79 9.11
CA MET A 3 14.89 11.45 8.61
C MET A 3 16.11 10.81 7.92
N THR A 4 16.85 11.60 7.13
CA THR A 4 18.12 11.17 6.52
C THR A 4 19.14 10.69 7.54
N GLU A 5 19.30 11.40 8.64
CA GLU A 5 20.22 11.02 9.70
C GLU A 5 19.75 9.75 10.41
N LEU A 6 18.45 9.61 10.69
CA LEU A 6 17.88 8.41 11.27
C LEU A 6 18.10 7.19 10.38
N CYS A 7 17.82 7.29 9.08
CA CYS A 7 18.02 6.18 8.14
C CYS A 7 19.49 5.71 8.10
N ARG A 8 20.44 6.63 8.32
CA ARG A 8 21.87 6.33 8.28
C ARG A 8 22.42 5.76 9.58
N THR A 9 21.88 6.18 10.74
CA THR A 9 22.53 5.93 12.05
C THR A 9 21.77 4.95 12.94
N THR A 10 20.48 4.74 12.70
CA THR A 10 19.70 3.79 13.53
C THR A 10 20.12 2.35 13.27
N PRO A 11 20.15 1.49 14.30
CA PRO A 11 20.41 0.06 14.12
C PRO A 11 19.23 -0.72 13.51
N PHE A 12 18.06 -0.08 13.39
CA PHE A 12 16.87 -0.68 12.81
C PHE A 12 16.59 -0.11 11.43
N PRO A 13 16.09 -0.93 10.49
CA PRO A 13 15.67 -0.41 9.19
C PRO A 13 14.48 0.55 9.32
N ILE A 14 14.51 1.64 8.60
CA ILE A 14 13.44 2.65 8.54
C ILE A 14 12.59 2.41 7.30
N ALA A 15 11.27 2.48 7.49
CA ALA A 15 10.29 2.50 6.42
C ALA A 15 9.60 3.86 6.39
N LEU A 16 9.63 4.55 5.24
CA LEU A 16 8.88 5.79 5.04
C LEU A 16 7.42 5.46 4.68
N ASP A 17 6.50 6.22 5.21
CA ASP A 17 5.06 6.12 4.96
C ASP A 17 4.48 7.48 4.58
N GLU A 18 4.19 8.33 5.56
CA GLU A 18 3.56 9.64 5.34
C GLU A 18 4.43 10.61 4.53
N GLU A 19 5.72 10.46 4.56
CA GLU A 19 6.66 11.29 3.79
C GLU A 19 6.46 11.17 2.26
N LEU A 20 5.78 10.11 1.80
CA LEU A 20 5.50 9.91 0.38
C LEU A 20 4.23 10.64 -0.08
N ILE A 21 3.37 11.05 0.86
CA ILE A 21 2.07 11.67 0.57
C ILE A 21 2.31 13.08 0.03
N GLY A 22 1.63 13.43 -1.08
CA GLY A 22 1.76 14.75 -1.69
C GLY A 22 2.96 14.89 -2.64
N VAL A 23 3.80 13.88 -2.77
CA VAL A 23 4.91 13.87 -3.72
C VAL A 23 4.47 13.20 -5.03
N PHE A 24 4.12 14.01 -6.04
CA PHE A 24 3.49 13.50 -7.26
C PHE A 24 4.43 13.47 -8.47
N SER A 25 5.36 14.41 -8.60
CA SER A 25 6.25 14.40 -9.75
C SER A 25 7.31 13.28 -9.63
N LEU A 26 7.63 12.63 -10.74
CA LEU A 26 8.64 11.57 -10.76
C LEU A 26 10.01 12.07 -10.29
N ALA A 27 10.35 13.33 -10.62
CA ALA A 27 11.61 13.95 -10.22
C ALA A 27 11.67 14.14 -8.69
N ASP A 28 10.58 14.62 -8.07
CA ASP A 28 10.53 14.84 -6.62
C ASP A 28 10.54 13.50 -5.86
N LYS A 29 9.84 12.48 -6.37
CA LYS A 29 9.90 11.11 -5.83
C LYS A 29 11.35 10.58 -5.82
N GLU A 30 12.02 10.72 -6.95
CA GLU A 30 13.39 10.27 -7.08
C GLU A 30 14.33 11.06 -6.15
N GLN A 31 14.15 12.38 -6.07
CA GLN A 31 14.97 13.23 -5.21
C GLN A 31 14.78 12.87 -3.72
N LEU A 32 13.54 12.66 -3.28
CA LEU A 32 13.22 12.24 -1.91
C LEU A 32 13.96 10.94 -1.53
N LEU A 33 13.91 9.92 -2.39
CA LEU A 33 14.59 8.66 -2.12
C LEU A 33 16.12 8.81 -2.09
N LYS A 34 16.70 9.66 -2.93
CA LYS A 34 18.13 9.95 -2.93
C LYS A 34 18.58 10.67 -1.66
N ASP A 35 17.77 11.61 -1.18
CA ASP A 35 18.11 12.44 -0.02
C ASP A 35 17.98 11.68 1.29
N ILE A 36 16.93 10.87 1.43
CA ILE A 36 16.64 10.17 2.68
C ILE A 36 17.33 8.79 2.74
N GLN A 37 17.37 8.08 1.63
CA GLN A 37 17.95 6.72 1.53
C GLN A 37 17.35 5.74 2.55
N PRO A 38 16.02 5.59 2.61
CA PRO A 38 15.37 4.66 3.52
C PRO A 38 15.66 3.21 3.13
N GLN A 39 15.51 2.29 4.06
CA GLN A 39 15.62 0.86 3.78
C GLN A 39 14.34 0.31 3.15
N TYR A 40 13.19 0.91 3.49
CA TYR A 40 11.88 0.51 2.98
C TYR A 40 10.98 1.73 2.74
N ILE A 41 9.98 1.53 1.88
CA ILE A 41 8.84 2.44 1.72
C ILE A 41 7.52 1.68 1.82
N ILE A 42 6.52 2.32 2.43
CA ILE A 42 5.15 1.82 2.57
C ILE A 42 4.28 2.56 1.58
N LEU A 43 3.60 1.81 0.72
CA LEU A 43 2.83 2.38 -0.38
C LEU A 43 1.34 2.22 -0.12
N LYS A 44 0.64 3.35 0.01
CA LYS A 44 -0.82 3.43 0.09
C LYS A 44 -1.34 4.00 -1.23
N PRO A 45 -1.81 3.16 -2.18
CA PRO A 45 -2.22 3.64 -3.50
C PRO A 45 -3.18 4.83 -3.47
N SER A 46 -4.12 4.85 -2.52
CA SER A 46 -5.07 5.95 -2.36
C SER A 46 -4.41 7.30 -2.05
N PHE A 47 -3.19 7.33 -1.51
CA PHE A 47 -2.51 8.56 -1.09
C PHE A 47 -1.33 8.96 -1.97
N VAL A 48 -0.78 8.03 -2.75
CA VAL A 48 0.45 8.27 -3.52
C VAL A 48 0.23 8.38 -5.04
N GLY A 49 -1.01 8.69 -5.45
CA GLY A 49 -1.36 8.92 -6.85
C GLY A 49 -1.96 7.72 -7.58
N GLY A 50 -2.70 6.86 -6.85
CA GLY A 50 -3.36 5.67 -7.39
C GLY A 50 -2.35 4.60 -7.84
N PHE A 51 -2.79 3.67 -8.67
CA PHE A 51 -1.93 2.58 -9.15
C PHE A 51 -0.75 3.10 -9.99
N ARG A 52 -0.97 4.14 -10.78
CA ARG A 52 0.11 4.75 -11.56
C ARG A 52 1.19 5.35 -10.66
N GLY A 53 0.80 6.19 -9.71
CA GLY A 53 1.74 6.81 -8.77
C GLY A 53 2.48 5.78 -7.92
N THR A 54 1.79 4.70 -7.51
CA THR A 54 2.40 3.59 -6.79
C THR A 54 3.41 2.85 -7.65
N GLN A 55 3.12 2.60 -8.92
CA GLN A 55 4.05 1.95 -9.85
C GLN A 55 5.31 2.78 -10.08
N GLU A 56 5.19 4.09 -10.13
CA GLU A 56 6.35 5.00 -10.22
C GLU A 56 7.25 4.86 -8.98
N TRP A 57 6.67 4.80 -7.78
CA TRP A 57 7.41 4.55 -6.53
C TRP A 57 8.10 3.18 -6.52
N ILE A 58 7.41 2.12 -6.94
CA ILE A 58 7.98 0.76 -7.04
C ILE A 58 9.20 0.76 -7.97
N THR A 59 9.06 1.37 -9.15
CA THR A 59 10.13 1.44 -10.13
C THR A 59 11.37 2.16 -9.58
N LEU A 60 11.16 3.25 -8.84
CA LEU A 60 12.26 3.97 -8.19
C LEU A 60 12.86 3.19 -7.03
N ALA A 61 12.03 2.54 -6.20
CA ALA A 61 12.50 1.72 -5.10
C ALA A 61 13.39 0.57 -5.59
N ASP A 62 12.97 -0.14 -6.64
CA ASP A 62 13.75 -1.19 -7.26
C ASP A 62 15.09 -0.66 -7.83
N LYS A 63 15.06 0.52 -8.48
CA LYS A 63 16.26 1.20 -8.98
C LYS A 63 17.28 1.49 -7.88
N TYR A 64 16.81 1.90 -6.70
CA TYR A 64 17.67 2.26 -5.55
C TYR A 64 17.83 1.13 -4.54
N LYS A 65 17.32 -0.08 -4.83
CA LYS A 65 17.38 -1.25 -3.94
C LYS A 65 16.72 -1.01 -2.58
N ILE A 66 15.64 -0.24 -2.57
CA ILE A 66 14.80 0.04 -1.41
C ILE A 66 13.69 -1.00 -1.40
N GLY A 67 13.47 -1.67 -0.28
CA GLY A 67 12.35 -2.59 -0.12
C GLY A 67 11.01 -1.84 -0.10
N TRP A 68 9.93 -2.50 -0.50
CA TRP A 68 8.61 -1.88 -0.49
C TRP A 68 7.51 -2.90 -0.22
N TRP A 69 6.43 -2.42 0.38
CA TRP A 69 5.18 -3.16 0.45
C TRP A 69 3.99 -2.23 0.32
N ILE A 70 2.87 -2.80 -0.11
CA ILE A 70 1.61 -2.11 -0.28
C ILE A 70 0.75 -2.35 0.94
N THR A 71 0.09 -1.31 1.42
CA THR A 71 -0.89 -1.38 2.49
C THR A 71 -2.15 -0.60 2.10
N SER A 72 -3.24 -0.89 2.78
CA SER A 72 -4.46 -0.13 2.66
C SER A 72 -4.35 1.21 3.39
N ALA A 73 -5.08 2.21 2.89
CA ALA A 73 -5.35 3.47 3.59
C ALA A 73 -6.71 3.42 4.30
N LEU A 74 -7.12 2.22 4.73
CA LEU A 74 -8.41 1.91 5.37
C LEU A 74 -9.62 2.15 4.45
N GLU A 75 -9.47 1.82 3.18
CA GLU A 75 -10.55 1.83 2.20
C GLU A 75 -11.67 0.85 2.61
N SER A 76 -12.87 1.08 2.08
CA SER A 76 -13.91 0.06 2.07
C SER A 76 -13.45 -1.20 1.32
N ASN A 77 -14.16 -2.29 1.49
CA ASN A 77 -13.85 -3.54 0.77
C ASN A 77 -13.82 -3.38 -0.75
N ILE A 78 -14.52 -2.39 -1.31
CA ILE A 78 -14.49 -2.08 -2.76
C ILE A 78 -13.09 -1.60 -3.16
N GLY A 79 -12.56 -0.61 -2.47
CA GLY A 79 -11.21 -0.09 -2.71
C GLY A 79 -10.13 -1.11 -2.37
N LEU A 80 -10.27 -1.80 -1.23
CA LEU A 80 -9.34 -2.84 -0.81
C LEU A 80 -9.24 -3.98 -1.84
N ASN A 81 -10.38 -4.40 -2.43
CA ASN A 81 -10.38 -5.43 -3.46
C ASN A 81 -9.59 -5.01 -4.71
N ALA A 82 -9.75 -3.76 -5.16
CA ALA A 82 -9.00 -3.24 -6.30
C ALA A 82 -7.49 -3.21 -6.00
N ILE A 83 -7.11 -2.73 -4.82
CA ILE A 83 -5.71 -2.69 -4.38
C ILE A 83 -5.15 -4.10 -4.26
N ALA A 84 -5.88 -5.04 -3.65
CA ALA A 84 -5.43 -6.41 -3.47
C ALA A 84 -5.15 -7.13 -4.80
N GLN A 85 -6.07 -7.01 -5.77
CA GLN A 85 -5.89 -7.60 -7.10
C GLN A 85 -4.69 -6.98 -7.83
N TRP A 86 -4.55 -5.66 -7.79
CA TRP A 86 -3.42 -4.98 -8.41
C TRP A 86 -2.09 -5.36 -7.73
N THR A 87 -2.07 -5.44 -6.39
CA THR A 87 -0.90 -5.88 -5.62
C THR A 87 -0.49 -7.30 -5.97
N TYR A 88 -1.45 -8.21 -6.15
CA TYR A 88 -1.16 -9.58 -6.58
C TYR A 88 -0.40 -9.63 -7.91
N LEU A 89 -0.73 -8.75 -8.85
CA LEU A 89 -0.03 -8.65 -10.14
C LEU A 89 1.42 -8.16 -10.02
N GLN A 90 1.79 -7.49 -8.93
CA GLN A 90 3.17 -7.05 -8.71
C GLN A 90 4.12 -8.22 -8.36
N ASN A 91 3.59 -9.38 -8.04
CA ASN A 91 4.35 -10.61 -7.74
C ASN A 91 5.46 -10.40 -6.69
N SER A 92 5.22 -9.51 -5.72
CA SER A 92 6.15 -9.27 -4.61
C SER A 92 6.21 -10.46 -3.68
N LYS A 93 7.40 -10.78 -3.19
CA LYS A 93 7.60 -11.84 -2.18
C LYS A 93 7.49 -11.32 -0.75
N MET A 94 7.47 -10.00 -0.55
CA MET A 94 7.28 -9.40 0.77
C MET A 94 5.83 -9.51 1.22
N PRO A 95 5.58 -9.71 2.52
CA PRO A 95 4.23 -9.58 3.09
C PRO A 95 3.65 -8.20 2.79
N GLN A 96 2.35 -8.15 2.50
CA GLN A 96 1.61 -6.92 2.17
C GLN A 96 0.61 -6.59 3.27
N GLY A 97 0.33 -5.30 3.50
CA GLY A 97 -0.55 -4.83 4.59
C GLY A 97 -2.01 -4.69 4.17
N LEU A 98 -2.64 -5.78 3.68
CA LEU A 98 -3.98 -5.73 3.07
C LEU A 98 -5.07 -6.45 3.89
N GLY A 99 -4.81 -6.79 5.15
CA GLY A 99 -5.77 -7.49 6.01
C GLY A 99 -6.76 -6.59 6.74
N THR A 100 -7.12 -5.43 6.21
CA THR A 100 -7.88 -4.38 6.91
C THR A 100 -9.38 -4.39 6.67
N GLY A 101 -9.91 -5.28 5.84
CA GLY A 101 -11.32 -5.29 5.43
C GLY A 101 -12.33 -5.51 6.56
N ALA A 102 -11.91 -6.07 7.69
CA ALA A 102 -12.77 -6.32 8.85
C ALA A 102 -12.73 -5.22 9.93
N LEU A 103 -12.08 -4.09 9.68
CA LEU A 103 -11.96 -2.99 10.66
C LEU A 103 -13.28 -2.25 10.89
N TYR A 104 -14.14 -2.18 9.88
CA TYR A 104 -15.39 -1.43 9.96
C TYR A 104 -16.59 -2.37 9.94
N THR A 105 -17.53 -2.15 10.84
CA THR A 105 -18.77 -2.93 10.93
C THR A 105 -19.81 -2.56 9.85
N ASN A 106 -19.63 -1.40 9.20
CA ASN A 106 -20.48 -0.88 8.11
C ASN A 106 -19.82 -1.02 6.73
N ASN A 107 -18.91 -1.96 6.58
CA ASN A 107 -18.25 -2.24 5.29
C ASN A 107 -19.17 -3.10 4.41
N PHE A 108 -18.82 -3.21 3.12
CA PHE A 108 -19.54 -4.07 2.17
C PHE A 108 -19.09 -5.52 2.34
N ASP A 109 -20.04 -6.46 2.31
CA ASP A 109 -19.73 -7.87 2.18
C ASP A 109 -19.06 -8.12 0.83
N CYS A 110 -17.99 -8.89 0.83
CA CYS A 110 -17.18 -9.09 -0.36
C CYS A 110 -16.49 -10.46 -0.37
N PRO A 111 -16.00 -10.89 -1.53
CA PRO A 111 -15.25 -12.14 -1.66
C PRO A 111 -13.87 -12.17 -0.98
N LEU A 112 -13.44 -11.08 -0.35
CA LEU A 112 -12.15 -11.03 0.33
C LEU A 112 -12.26 -11.60 1.75
N GLU A 113 -11.37 -12.51 2.08
CA GLU A 113 -11.29 -13.13 3.40
C GLU A 113 -9.84 -13.25 3.86
N VAL A 114 -9.59 -12.91 5.12
CA VAL A 114 -8.29 -13.12 5.75
C VAL A 114 -8.29 -14.45 6.50
N GLU A 115 -7.49 -15.39 6.07
CA GLU A 115 -7.32 -16.67 6.73
C GLU A 115 -5.83 -17.00 6.90
N LYS A 116 -5.41 -17.31 8.13
CA LYS A 116 -4.03 -17.71 8.47
C LYS A 116 -2.96 -16.73 7.94
N GLY A 117 -3.23 -15.43 8.03
CA GLY A 117 -2.31 -14.38 7.59
C GLY A 117 -2.25 -14.17 6.07
N GLN A 118 -3.15 -14.76 5.33
CA GLN A 118 -3.28 -14.60 3.89
C GLN A 118 -4.61 -13.96 3.52
N LEU A 119 -4.62 -13.09 2.53
CA LEU A 119 -5.84 -12.52 1.96
C LEU A 119 -6.26 -13.36 0.76
N TRP A 120 -7.45 -13.93 0.84
CA TRP A 120 -8.04 -14.80 -0.18
C TRP A 120 -9.15 -14.10 -0.93
N TYR A 121 -9.26 -14.36 -2.23
CA TYR A 121 -10.44 -14.07 -3.02
C TYR A 121 -11.28 -15.35 -3.17
N ARG A 122 -12.45 -15.39 -2.53
CA ARG A 122 -13.36 -16.56 -2.53
C ARG A 122 -14.32 -16.49 -3.73
N LYS A 123 -14.03 -17.26 -4.77
CA LYS A 123 -14.82 -17.24 -6.03
C LYS A 123 -16.30 -17.57 -5.86
N ASN A 124 -16.67 -18.26 -4.77
CA ASN A 124 -18.03 -18.68 -4.49
C ASN A 124 -18.77 -17.71 -3.53
N SER A 125 -18.16 -16.61 -3.18
CA SER A 125 -18.77 -15.54 -2.37
C SER A 125 -19.10 -14.36 -3.27
N ASP A 126 -20.28 -13.77 -3.07
CA ASP A 126 -20.77 -12.64 -3.85
C ASP A 126 -20.58 -11.32 -3.11
N TRP A 127 -20.65 -10.24 -3.86
CA TRP A 127 -20.76 -8.91 -3.32
C TRP A 127 -22.18 -8.62 -2.86
N HIS A 128 -22.35 -8.13 -1.64
CA HIS A 128 -23.64 -7.63 -1.17
C HIS A 128 -23.57 -6.13 -0.91
N PHE A 129 -24.40 -5.39 -1.64
CA PHE A 129 -24.54 -3.95 -1.49
C PHE A 129 -25.91 -3.62 -0.93
N ASP A 130 -25.95 -3.01 0.24
CA ASP A 130 -27.20 -2.47 0.74
C ASP A 130 -27.62 -1.27 -0.13
N LYS A 131 -28.84 -1.32 -0.70
CA LYS A 131 -29.37 -0.26 -1.55
C LYS A 131 -29.48 1.10 -0.83
N ALA A 132 -29.60 1.08 0.49
CA ALA A 132 -29.66 2.31 1.30
C ALA A 132 -28.37 3.15 1.28
N ILE A 133 -27.25 2.56 0.87
CA ILE A 133 -25.95 3.26 0.79
C ILE A 133 -25.85 4.16 -0.46
N PHE A 134 -26.70 3.90 -1.47
CA PHE A 134 -26.70 4.63 -2.74
C PHE A 134 -27.93 5.54 -2.93
N SER A 135 -28.76 5.70 -1.90
CA SER A 135 -29.96 6.55 -1.92
C SER A 135 -29.70 7.97 -1.38
#